data_f097c0a19c7df507a09e2c80879f6474
#
_entry.id   f097c0a19c7df507a09e2c80879f6474
#
_cell.length_a   1.000
_cell.length_b   1.000
_cell.length_c   1.000
_cell.angle_alpha   90.00
_cell.angle_beta   90.00
_cell.angle_gamma   90.00
#
_symmetry.space_group_name_H-M   'P 1'
#
loop_
_entity.id
_entity.type
_entity.pdbx_description
1 polymer ?
#
loop_
_entity_poly.entity_id
_entity_poly.type
_entity_poly.pdbx_seq_one_letter_code
_entity_poly.pdbx_strand_id
1 'polypeptide(L)'
;MNLVRPIVLAAALAAAPAALAQVTVTDAWVRGTVASQKATGAFMQLKSASDASLVGASSPVAGIVEIHEMKMDAGVMRMTAVAALPLPAGKTVELKPGGYHVMLMALKAPLKEGDAVPVTLTFKDKDGRESAVVVNAPVKSLTAAPSPAHGKH
;
A
#
# COMPACT_ATOMS: atom_id res chain seq x y z
N MET A 1 -16.39 -47.45 50.97
CA MET A 1 -16.99 -47.14 49.66
C MET A 1 -16.33 -45.86 49.22
N ASN A 2 -15.21 -45.95 48.47
CA ASN A 2 -14.41 -44.78 48.01
C ASN A 2 -14.85 -44.40 46.58
N LEU A 3 -15.53 -43.24 46.44
CA LEU A 3 -15.84 -42.67 45.16
C LEU A 3 -14.62 -41.90 44.63
N VAL A 4 -13.94 -42.49 43.66
CA VAL A 4 -12.89 -41.79 42.89
C VAL A 4 -13.58 -40.98 41.79
N ARG A 5 -13.56 -39.65 41.90
CA ARG A 5 -14.03 -38.76 40.87
C ARG A 5 -12.92 -38.57 39.82
N PRO A 6 -13.18 -38.79 38.53
CA PRO A 6 -12.20 -38.45 37.49
C PRO A 6 -12.14 -36.95 37.30
N ILE A 7 -10.96 -36.38 37.46
CA ILE A 7 -10.65 -34.97 37.06
C ILE A 7 -10.47 -34.96 35.55
N VAL A 8 -11.44 -34.42 34.86
CA VAL A 8 -11.32 -34.13 33.42
C VAL A 8 -10.50 -32.85 33.26
N LEU A 9 -9.24 -33.01 32.92
CA LEU A 9 -8.36 -31.89 32.58
C LEU A 9 -8.72 -31.41 31.17
N ALA A 10 -9.54 -30.38 31.10
CA ALA A 10 -9.84 -29.68 29.80
C ALA A 10 -8.59 -28.89 29.39
N ALA A 11 -7.85 -29.41 28.43
CA ALA A 11 -6.77 -28.69 27.79
C ALA A 11 -7.41 -27.60 26.89
N ALA A 12 -7.44 -26.35 27.36
CA ALA A 12 -7.79 -25.21 26.53
C ALA A 12 -6.65 -24.97 25.51
N LEU A 13 -6.86 -25.37 24.26
CA LEU A 13 -6.01 -24.93 23.16
C LEU A 13 -6.23 -23.43 23.00
N ALA A 14 -5.31 -22.63 23.54
CA ALA A 14 -5.22 -21.23 23.22
C ALA A 14 -4.76 -21.11 21.77
N ALA A 15 -5.70 -20.88 20.85
CA ALA A 15 -5.37 -20.47 19.50
C ALA A 15 -4.74 -19.06 19.58
N ALA A 16 -3.41 -19.01 19.47
CA ALA A 16 -2.73 -17.73 19.34
C ALA A 16 -3.26 -17.03 18.07
N PRO A 17 -3.67 -15.75 18.13
CA PRO A 17 -4.05 -15.04 16.93
C PRO A 17 -2.86 -15.02 15.99
N ALA A 18 -3.04 -15.51 14.77
CA ALA A 18 -2.02 -15.45 13.74
C ALA A 18 -1.75 -13.98 13.45
N ALA A 19 -0.56 -13.50 13.79
CA ALA A 19 -0.17 -12.12 13.52
C ALA A 19 -0.11 -11.90 12.00
N LEU A 20 -0.99 -11.05 11.50
CA LEU A 20 -0.92 -10.57 10.11
C LEU A 20 0.37 -9.76 9.94
N ALA A 21 0.95 -9.80 8.74
CA ALA A 21 2.09 -8.97 8.42
C ALA A 21 1.72 -7.50 8.63
N GLN A 22 2.43 -6.82 9.54
CA GLN A 22 2.18 -5.43 9.83
C GLN A 22 2.95 -4.56 8.83
N VAL A 23 2.21 -3.86 7.98
CA VAL A 23 2.78 -2.92 7.02
C VAL A 23 2.57 -1.49 7.53
N THR A 24 3.65 -0.74 7.57
CA THR A 24 3.65 0.69 7.89
C THR A 24 3.71 1.49 6.59
N VAL A 25 2.81 2.45 6.44
CA VAL A 25 2.77 3.38 5.30
C VAL A 25 3.14 4.77 5.79
N THR A 26 4.14 5.38 5.17
CA THR A 26 4.61 6.73 5.50
C THR A 26 4.73 7.60 4.26
N ASP A 27 4.68 8.92 4.45
CA ASP A 27 4.88 9.94 3.41
C ASP A 27 3.95 9.77 2.19
N ALA A 28 2.72 9.32 2.42
CA ALA A 28 1.73 9.16 1.36
C ALA A 28 1.27 10.50 0.81
N TRP A 29 1.20 10.62 -0.51
CA TRP A 29 0.65 11.76 -1.20
C TRP A 29 0.14 11.39 -2.59
N VAL A 30 -0.76 12.20 -3.12
CA VAL A 30 -1.33 12.05 -4.46
C VAL A 30 -1.01 13.31 -5.26
N ARG A 31 -0.63 13.15 -6.52
CA ARG A 31 -0.41 14.30 -7.40
C ARG A 31 -1.75 14.89 -7.83
N GLY A 32 -1.89 16.22 -7.65
CA GLY A 32 -3.07 16.95 -8.07
C GLY A 32 -3.31 16.88 -9.58
N THR A 33 -4.54 17.14 -10.00
CA THR A 33 -4.96 17.07 -11.41
C THR A 33 -5.77 18.31 -11.80
N VAL A 34 -5.82 18.56 -13.10
CA VAL A 34 -6.75 19.52 -13.72
C VAL A 34 -7.94 18.77 -14.32
N ALA A 35 -8.99 19.51 -14.69
CA ALA A 35 -10.26 18.94 -15.16
C ALA A 35 -10.14 17.97 -16.35
N SER A 36 -9.16 18.18 -17.22
CA SER A 36 -8.92 17.33 -18.40
C SER A 36 -8.17 16.04 -18.09
N GLN A 37 -7.53 15.95 -16.92
CA GLN A 37 -6.80 14.75 -16.52
C GLN A 37 -7.72 13.75 -15.85
N LYS A 38 -7.66 12.50 -16.29
CA LYS A 38 -8.46 11.37 -15.76
C LYS A 38 -7.62 10.32 -15.04
N ALA A 39 -6.32 10.59 -14.88
CA ALA A 39 -5.39 9.68 -14.19
C ALA A 39 -4.33 10.46 -13.42
N THR A 40 -3.89 9.90 -12.30
CA THR A 40 -2.78 10.42 -11.50
C THR A 40 -2.12 9.33 -10.70
N GLY A 41 -0.97 9.63 -10.09
CA GLY A 41 -0.21 8.71 -9.26
C GLY A 41 -0.33 9.03 -7.76
N ALA A 42 -0.36 7.97 -6.96
CA ALA A 42 -0.17 8.04 -5.52
C ALA A 42 1.20 7.43 -5.16
N PHE A 43 1.88 8.05 -4.22
CA PHE A 43 3.26 7.76 -3.84
C PHE A 43 3.35 7.65 -2.33
N MET A 44 4.23 6.77 -1.84
CA MET A 44 4.38 6.51 -0.42
C MET A 44 5.60 5.63 -0.14
N GLN A 45 5.92 5.45 1.13
CA GLN A 45 6.90 4.46 1.56
C GLN A 45 6.19 3.34 2.29
N LEU A 46 6.56 2.10 1.98
CA LEU A 46 6.01 0.89 2.55
C LEU A 46 7.11 0.12 3.27
N LYS A 47 6.83 -0.32 4.49
CA LYS A 47 7.72 -1.19 5.25
C LYS A 47 6.91 -2.27 5.94
N SER A 48 7.23 -3.51 5.65
CA SER A 48 6.60 -4.67 6.31
C SER A 48 7.51 -5.26 7.38
N ALA A 49 6.93 -5.63 8.52
CA ALA A 49 7.67 -6.31 9.60
C ALA A 49 8.07 -7.74 9.22
N SER A 50 7.31 -8.38 8.34
CA SER A 50 7.56 -9.72 7.78
C SER A 50 7.39 -9.69 6.26
N ASP A 51 7.85 -10.73 5.58
CA ASP A 51 7.71 -10.83 4.12
C ASP A 51 6.24 -10.74 3.71
N ALA A 52 5.95 -9.81 2.81
CA ALA A 52 4.60 -9.56 2.29
C ALA A 52 4.69 -9.05 0.85
N SER A 53 3.54 -8.84 0.23
CA SER A 53 3.41 -8.18 -1.08
C SER A 53 2.23 -7.24 -1.08
N LEU A 54 2.38 -6.09 -1.74
CA LEU A 54 1.25 -5.26 -2.12
C LEU A 54 0.59 -5.88 -3.34
N VAL A 55 -0.66 -6.31 -3.22
CA VAL A 55 -1.37 -7.07 -4.28
C VAL A 55 -2.57 -6.33 -4.86
N GLY A 56 -2.92 -5.19 -4.31
CA GLY A 56 -4.02 -4.40 -4.83
C GLY A 56 -4.17 -3.05 -4.14
N ALA A 57 -4.94 -2.19 -4.77
CA ALA A 57 -5.31 -0.90 -4.22
C ALA A 57 -6.67 -0.47 -4.74
N SER A 58 -7.37 0.35 -3.98
CA SER A 58 -8.64 0.94 -4.36
C SER A 58 -8.79 2.35 -3.78
N SER A 59 -9.67 3.14 -4.39
CA SER A 59 -10.01 4.47 -3.89
C SER A 59 -11.38 4.88 -4.39
N PRO A 60 -12.20 5.56 -3.58
CA PRO A 60 -13.51 6.05 -4.01
C PRO A 60 -13.43 7.17 -5.06
N VAL A 61 -12.27 7.81 -5.24
CA VAL A 61 -12.08 8.92 -6.21
C VAL A 61 -11.78 8.44 -7.63
N ALA A 62 -11.51 7.15 -7.81
CA ALA A 62 -11.11 6.57 -9.10
C ALA A 62 -11.94 5.32 -9.43
N GLY A 63 -12.21 5.12 -10.70
CA GLY A 63 -12.91 3.92 -11.17
C GLY A 63 -12.00 2.70 -11.27
N ILE A 64 -10.71 2.92 -11.55
CA ILE A 64 -9.70 1.88 -11.69
C ILE A 64 -8.47 2.29 -10.91
N VAL A 65 -7.94 1.38 -10.09
CA VAL A 65 -6.71 1.59 -9.32
C VAL A 65 -5.80 0.38 -9.50
N GLU A 66 -4.56 0.62 -9.91
CA GLU A 66 -3.58 -0.43 -10.19
C GLU A 66 -2.21 -0.07 -9.64
N ILE A 67 -1.39 -1.08 -9.41
CA ILE A 67 0.03 -0.90 -9.09
C ILE A 67 0.79 -0.89 -10.40
N HIS A 68 1.55 0.17 -10.66
CA HIS A 68 2.34 0.32 -11.87
C HIS A 68 3.83 0.44 -11.57
N GLU A 69 4.63 0.02 -12.52
CA GLU A 69 6.08 0.21 -12.55
C GLU A 69 6.44 1.06 -13.77
N MET A 70 7.23 2.11 -13.55
CA MET A 70 7.86 2.85 -14.64
C MET A 70 9.23 2.23 -14.91
N LYS A 71 9.45 1.78 -16.14
CA LYS A 71 10.68 1.08 -16.52
C LYS A 71 11.24 1.65 -17.82
N MET A 72 12.57 1.78 -17.88
CA MET A 72 13.27 2.11 -19.11
C MET A 72 13.43 0.85 -19.97
N ASP A 73 12.89 0.87 -21.17
CA ASP A 73 13.01 -0.22 -22.14
C ASP A 73 13.47 0.37 -23.48
N ALA A 74 14.66 -0.05 -23.93
CA ALA A 74 15.27 0.41 -25.21
C ALA A 74 15.29 1.95 -25.36
N GLY A 75 15.60 2.69 -24.30
CA GLY A 75 15.63 4.15 -24.29
C GLY A 75 14.27 4.84 -24.18
N VAL A 76 13.19 4.08 -24.02
CA VAL A 76 11.82 4.60 -23.85
C VAL A 76 11.29 4.24 -22.47
N MET A 77 10.73 5.22 -21.75
CA MET A 77 10.04 4.96 -20.50
C MET A 77 8.69 4.31 -20.76
N ARG A 78 8.49 3.12 -20.20
CA ARG A 78 7.22 2.38 -20.26
C ARG A 78 6.62 2.22 -18.89
N MET A 79 5.30 2.34 -18.81
CA MET A 79 4.52 2.10 -17.63
C MET A 79 3.79 0.78 -17.78
N THR A 80 3.96 -0.11 -16.81
CA THR A 80 3.40 -1.47 -16.85
C THR A 80 2.70 -1.78 -15.54
N ALA A 81 1.49 -2.32 -15.60
CA ALA A 81 0.80 -2.84 -14.43
C ALA A 81 1.51 -4.08 -13.89
N VAL A 82 1.65 -4.15 -12.57
CA VAL A 82 2.22 -5.31 -11.88
C VAL A 82 1.19 -5.91 -10.92
N ALA A 83 1.13 -7.25 -10.90
CA ALA A 83 0.15 -7.97 -10.08
C ALA A 83 0.50 -7.92 -8.57
N ALA A 84 1.78 -7.85 -8.24
CA ALA A 84 2.26 -7.82 -6.87
C ALA A 84 3.59 -7.09 -6.78
N LEU A 85 3.76 -6.31 -5.72
CA LEU A 85 5.02 -5.65 -5.38
C LEU A 85 5.57 -6.28 -4.10
N PRO A 86 6.70 -7.00 -4.17
CA PRO A 86 7.30 -7.62 -2.99
C PRO A 86 7.73 -6.59 -1.95
N LEU A 87 7.46 -6.90 -0.69
CA LEU A 87 7.88 -6.13 0.48
C LEU A 87 8.71 -7.04 1.40
N PRO A 88 10.04 -7.15 1.16
CA PRO A 88 10.90 -7.95 2.03
C PRO A 88 10.88 -7.44 3.47
N ALA A 89 10.89 -8.36 4.44
CA ALA A 89 10.84 -8.04 5.86
C ALA A 89 11.88 -6.98 6.27
N GLY A 90 11.43 -5.94 6.96
CA GLY A 90 12.27 -4.88 7.49
C GLY A 90 12.85 -3.91 6.46
N LYS A 91 12.55 -4.09 5.17
CA LYS A 91 13.04 -3.24 4.08
C LYS A 91 12.00 -2.20 3.68
N THR A 92 12.39 -0.95 3.57
CA THR A 92 11.54 0.12 3.03
C THR A 92 11.49 0.02 1.51
N VAL A 93 10.27 -0.09 0.95
CA VAL A 93 10.02 -0.03 -0.48
C VAL A 93 9.35 1.29 -0.79
N GLU A 94 9.95 2.08 -1.66
CA GLU A 94 9.48 3.42 -2.01
C GLU A 94 8.67 3.41 -3.31
N LEU A 95 7.46 3.95 -3.24
CA LEU A 95 6.65 4.29 -4.40
C LEU A 95 6.86 5.77 -4.70
N LYS A 96 7.48 6.08 -5.83
CA LYS A 96 7.91 7.44 -6.21
C LYS A 96 7.72 7.72 -7.69
N PRO A 97 7.63 8.99 -8.10
CA PRO A 97 7.65 9.36 -9.50
C PRO A 97 8.87 8.77 -10.22
N GLY A 98 8.64 8.14 -11.37
CA GLY A 98 9.69 7.46 -12.13
C GLY A 98 9.99 6.01 -11.70
N GLY A 99 9.32 5.52 -10.67
CA GLY A 99 9.44 4.14 -10.18
C GLY A 99 8.09 3.44 -10.06
N TYR A 100 7.94 2.63 -9.01
CA TYR A 100 6.65 2.07 -8.65
C TYR A 100 5.70 3.16 -8.17
N HIS A 101 4.41 3.01 -8.44
CA HIS A 101 3.36 3.89 -7.95
C HIS A 101 2.00 3.21 -7.97
N VAL A 102 1.07 3.75 -7.21
CA VAL A 102 -0.34 3.40 -7.32
C VAL A 102 -0.98 4.35 -8.33
N MET A 103 -1.48 3.79 -9.42
CA MET A 103 -2.12 4.56 -10.49
C MET A 103 -3.61 4.65 -10.27
N LEU A 104 -4.12 5.85 -10.10
CA LEU A 104 -5.55 6.18 -9.99
C LEU A 104 -6.06 6.58 -11.37
N MET A 105 -6.96 5.79 -11.94
CA MET A 105 -7.49 6.00 -13.30
C MET A 105 -9.01 6.15 -13.27
N ALA A 106 -9.58 6.66 -14.34
CA ALA A 106 -11.00 6.98 -14.42
C ALA A 106 -11.43 7.87 -13.22
N LEU A 107 -10.69 8.94 -12.97
CA LEU A 107 -10.98 9.89 -11.90
C LEU A 107 -12.38 10.49 -12.08
N LYS A 108 -13.13 10.52 -10.99
CA LYS A 108 -14.52 11.04 -10.97
C LYS A 108 -14.59 12.56 -10.95
N ALA A 109 -13.53 13.20 -10.44
CA ALA A 109 -13.41 14.65 -10.35
C ALA A 109 -11.93 15.06 -10.30
N PRO A 110 -11.58 16.33 -10.61
CA PRO A 110 -10.23 16.83 -10.38
C PRO A 110 -9.83 16.75 -8.92
N LEU A 111 -8.56 16.43 -8.66
CA LEU A 111 -7.97 16.39 -7.32
C LEU A 111 -7.16 17.68 -7.12
N LYS A 112 -7.56 18.46 -6.12
CA LYS A 112 -6.97 19.76 -5.83
C LYS A 112 -6.02 19.69 -4.66
N GLU A 113 -4.97 20.48 -4.69
CA GLU A 113 -4.07 20.66 -3.56
C GLU A 113 -4.85 20.99 -2.28
N GLY A 114 -4.52 20.28 -1.19
CA GLY A 114 -5.23 20.37 0.08
C GLY A 114 -6.34 19.34 0.27
N ASP A 115 -6.79 18.68 -0.79
CA ASP A 115 -7.70 17.54 -0.66
C ASP A 115 -6.98 16.36 0.00
N ALA A 116 -7.73 15.46 0.61
CA ALA A 116 -7.26 14.18 1.09
C ALA A 116 -7.93 13.04 0.32
N VAL A 117 -7.13 12.12 -0.19
CA VAL A 117 -7.60 10.96 -0.97
C VAL A 117 -7.45 9.70 -0.14
N PRO A 118 -8.55 9.02 0.20
CA PRO A 118 -8.47 7.72 0.84
C PRO A 118 -8.03 6.68 -0.19
N VAL A 119 -6.95 5.97 0.12
CA VAL A 119 -6.43 4.86 -0.67
C VAL A 119 -6.41 3.63 0.21
N THR A 120 -7.08 2.58 -0.20
CA THR A 120 -7.04 1.28 0.47
C THR A 120 -6.00 0.41 -0.22
N LEU A 121 -5.01 -0.03 0.54
CA LEU A 121 -3.94 -0.91 0.08
C LEU A 121 -4.22 -2.33 0.58
N THR A 122 -4.15 -3.31 -0.31
CA THR A 122 -4.32 -4.72 0.04
C THR A 122 -2.97 -5.42 0.00
N PHE A 123 -2.60 -6.04 1.11
CA PHE A 123 -1.36 -6.78 1.27
C PHE A 123 -1.64 -8.27 1.44
N LYS A 124 -0.72 -9.10 0.99
CA LYS A 124 -0.73 -10.53 1.21
C LYS A 124 0.57 -10.95 1.90
N ASP A 125 0.46 -11.70 3.00
CA ASP A 125 1.62 -12.22 3.71
C ASP A 125 2.17 -13.50 3.04
N LYS A 126 3.27 -14.03 3.58
CA LYS A 126 3.90 -15.26 3.09
C LYS A 126 2.99 -16.50 3.15
N ASP A 127 1.98 -16.49 4.02
CA ASP A 127 1.01 -17.58 4.20
C ASP A 127 -0.24 -17.39 3.32
N GLY A 128 -0.27 -16.35 2.49
CA GLY A 128 -1.37 -16.04 1.60
C GLY A 128 -2.54 -15.31 2.26
N ARG A 129 -2.39 -14.84 3.50
CA ARG A 129 -3.43 -14.07 4.20
C ARG A 129 -3.42 -12.62 3.71
N GLU A 130 -4.61 -12.09 3.47
CA GLU A 130 -4.78 -10.72 3.05
C GLU A 130 -5.09 -9.80 4.23
N SER A 131 -4.57 -8.58 4.16
CA SER A 131 -4.89 -7.48 5.06
C SER A 131 -5.04 -6.19 4.27
N ALA A 132 -5.82 -5.25 4.78
CA ALA A 132 -6.04 -3.97 4.15
C ALA A 132 -5.64 -2.82 5.09
N VAL A 133 -5.01 -1.79 4.52
CA VAL A 133 -4.67 -0.55 5.22
C VAL A 133 -5.25 0.61 4.44
N VAL A 134 -6.01 1.47 5.11
CA VAL A 134 -6.54 2.71 4.54
C VAL A 134 -5.59 3.86 4.87
N VAL A 135 -5.17 4.58 3.84
CA VAL A 135 -4.29 5.73 3.94
C VAL A 135 -5.03 6.97 3.41
N ASN A 136 -5.05 8.04 4.18
CA ASN A 136 -5.55 9.33 3.71
C ASN A 136 -4.36 10.13 3.17
N ALA A 137 -4.20 10.13 1.85
CA ALA A 137 -3.08 10.77 1.18
C ALA A 137 -3.42 12.22 0.81
N PRO A 138 -2.65 13.21 1.29
CA PRO A 138 -2.85 14.59 0.89
C PRO A 138 -2.52 14.78 -0.59
N VAL A 139 -3.31 15.60 -1.26
CA VAL A 139 -3.04 16.01 -2.63
C VAL A 139 -2.02 17.13 -2.64
N LYS A 140 -0.94 16.94 -3.37
CA LYS A 140 0.10 17.95 -3.62
C LYS A 140 -0.02 18.50 -5.04
N SER A 141 0.51 19.68 -5.24
CA SER A 141 0.47 20.37 -6.53
C SER A 141 1.02 19.50 -7.67
N LEU A 142 0.53 19.74 -8.90
CA LEU A 142 1.02 19.09 -10.13
C LEU A 142 2.54 19.18 -10.32
N THR A 143 3.15 20.26 -9.84
CA THR A 143 4.58 20.53 -9.95
C THR A 143 5.40 20.06 -8.76
N ALA A 144 4.78 19.35 -7.79
CA ALA A 144 5.50 18.83 -6.64
C ALA A 144 6.59 17.85 -7.09
N ALA A 145 7.84 18.27 -6.96
CA ALA A 145 8.98 17.38 -7.08
C ALA A 145 9.08 16.50 -5.82
N PRO A 146 9.69 15.30 -5.92
CA PRO A 146 10.02 14.55 -4.73
C PRO A 146 10.88 15.43 -3.81
N SER A 147 10.47 15.57 -2.55
CA SER A 147 11.28 16.29 -1.56
C SER A 147 12.67 15.63 -1.50
N PRO A 148 13.75 16.40 -1.65
CA PRO A 148 15.07 15.86 -1.42
C PRO A 148 15.11 15.37 0.04
N ALA A 149 15.58 14.14 0.22
CA ALA A 149 15.85 13.63 1.55
C ALA A 149 16.77 14.64 2.25
N HIS A 150 16.29 15.25 3.32
CA HIS A 150 17.12 16.13 4.15
C HIS A 150 18.17 15.23 4.80
N GLY A 151 19.34 15.18 4.18
CA GLY A 151 20.52 14.68 4.85
C GLY A 151 20.76 15.55 6.08
N LYS A 152 20.59 14.98 7.25
CA LYS A 152 21.08 15.60 8.48
C LYS A 152 22.60 15.62 8.41
N HIS A 153 23.15 16.82 8.41
CA HIS A 153 24.53 17.04 8.78
C HIS A 153 24.72 16.81 10.27
#